data_788fe0e1900d42a3d3d8c5ecff913583
#
_entry.id   788fe0e1900d42a3d3d8c5ecff913583
#
_cell.length_a   1.000
_cell.length_b   1.000
_cell.length_c   1.000
_cell.angle_alpha   90.00
_cell.angle_beta   90.00
_cell.angle_gamma   90.00
#
_symmetry.space_group_name_H-M   'P 1'
#
loop_
_entity.id
_entity.type
_entity.pdbx_description
1 polymer ?
#
loop_
_entity_poly.entity_id
_entity_poly.type
_entity_poly.pdbx_seq_one_letter_code
_entity_poly.pdbx_strand_id
1 'polypeptide(L)'
;MRKLPAGSVRRWLNFFVAAFAILLCAMDSRAQAPAYSIQAIRIADSPGDKLDEMVVGAPKDEKIDTMYAVWLIRGGGHNILFDSGFHRQRWFKLWTIKDYLRPDEAVKLAGVQPEEITDIVVSHAHWDHMGGIDLFPKATVWIQKEEFRYYTGDAWQPSGQHGGIDPDDVQELVKLNTEGRVRLVNGDNIELFPGIRAFIGGRHTFASQYLLVEGNPRFVLASDNVYLYRNLTEHAASATFTDADHAANIAAQKRMIELAGSIDRVVPGHDALQFKKFKTEGRVTQIR
;
A
#
# COMPACT_ATOMS: atom_id res chain seq x y z
N MET A 1 -77.80 13.21 -9.28
CA MET A 1 -76.64 12.32 -9.21
C MET A 1 -75.88 12.36 -10.52
N ARG A 2 -74.73 13.11 -10.54
CA ARG A 2 -73.89 13.21 -11.76
C ARG A 2 -72.84 12.11 -11.75
N LYS A 3 -72.84 11.25 -12.79
CA LYS A 3 -71.82 10.22 -12.97
C LYS A 3 -70.52 10.86 -13.44
N LEU A 4 -69.41 10.60 -12.73
CA LEU A 4 -68.07 10.98 -13.15
C LEU A 4 -67.57 10.07 -14.30
N PRO A 5 -66.82 10.56 -15.27
CA PRO A 5 -66.38 9.76 -16.41
C PRO A 5 -65.19 8.85 -16.03
N ALA A 6 -65.27 7.58 -16.44
CA ALA A 6 -64.34 6.49 -16.16
C ALA A 6 -62.96 6.58 -16.84
N GLY A 7 -62.55 7.77 -17.31
CA GLY A 7 -61.31 7.93 -18.09
C GLY A 7 -60.05 8.43 -17.33
N SER A 8 -60.21 8.89 -16.07
CA SER A 8 -59.09 9.58 -15.36
C SER A 8 -58.19 8.67 -14.55
N VAL A 9 -58.68 7.51 -14.09
CA VAL A 9 -57.90 6.64 -13.21
C VAL A 9 -56.76 5.88 -13.91
N ARG A 10 -56.95 5.53 -15.21
CA ARG A 10 -55.92 4.81 -16.00
C ARG A 10 -54.71 5.65 -16.36
N ARG A 11 -54.88 6.98 -16.50
CA ARG A 11 -53.78 7.90 -16.85
C ARG A 11 -52.82 8.13 -15.67
N TRP A 12 -53.30 8.16 -14.45
CA TRP A 12 -52.49 8.38 -13.24
C TRP A 12 -51.68 7.14 -12.88
N LEU A 13 -52.22 5.91 -13.11
CA LEU A 13 -51.52 4.65 -12.83
C LEU A 13 -50.28 4.48 -13.73
N ASN A 14 -50.37 4.91 -15.02
CA ASN A 14 -49.26 4.81 -15.95
C ASN A 14 -48.14 5.84 -15.65
N PHE A 15 -48.45 7.00 -15.08
CA PHE A 15 -47.46 8.00 -14.65
C PHE A 15 -46.68 7.55 -13.41
N PHE A 16 -47.34 6.88 -12.47
CA PHE A 16 -46.64 6.35 -11.28
C PHE A 16 -45.74 5.15 -11.61
N VAL A 17 -46.12 4.28 -12.51
CA VAL A 17 -45.29 3.15 -12.94
C VAL A 17 -44.07 3.63 -13.74
N ALA A 18 -44.21 4.63 -14.61
CA ALA A 18 -43.09 5.18 -15.36
C ALA A 18 -42.11 5.96 -14.46
N ALA A 19 -42.62 6.72 -13.48
CA ALA A 19 -41.76 7.45 -12.51
C ALA A 19 -41.02 6.47 -11.56
N PHE A 20 -41.63 5.35 -11.17
CA PHE A 20 -40.99 4.34 -10.32
C PHE A 20 -39.94 3.52 -11.08
N ALA A 21 -40.15 3.24 -12.38
CA ALA A 21 -39.16 2.58 -13.24
C ALA A 21 -37.93 3.45 -13.51
N ILE A 22 -38.10 4.79 -13.64
CA ILE A 22 -37.00 5.74 -13.79
C ILE A 22 -36.22 5.89 -12.48
N LEU A 23 -36.87 5.83 -11.32
CA LEU A 23 -36.20 5.88 -10.02
C LEU A 23 -35.39 4.59 -9.71
N LEU A 24 -35.85 3.42 -10.18
CA LEU A 24 -35.12 2.16 -10.04
C LEU A 24 -33.91 2.06 -10.98
N CYS A 25 -33.93 2.69 -12.14
CA CYS A 25 -32.77 2.77 -13.04
C CYS A 25 -31.71 3.78 -12.57
N ALA A 26 -32.05 4.72 -11.67
CA ALA A 26 -31.09 5.71 -11.13
C ALA A 26 -30.31 5.21 -9.91
N MET A 27 -30.58 4.00 -9.40
CA MET A 27 -29.98 3.51 -8.15
C MET A 27 -28.76 2.60 -8.31
N ASP A 28 -28.27 2.31 -9.51
CA ASP A 28 -27.13 1.38 -9.66
C ASP A 28 -26.02 1.87 -10.61
N SER A 29 -25.81 3.16 -10.76
CA SER A 29 -24.54 3.63 -11.32
C SER A 29 -23.51 3.92 -10.20
N ARG A 30 -23.19 2.93 -9.35
CA ARG A 30 -21.87 2.92 -8.78
C ARG A 30 -20.92 2.78 -9.95
N ALA A 31 -20.25 3.88 -10.31
CA ALA A 31 -19.19 3.82 -11.30
C ALA A 31 -18.27 2.67 -10.92
N GLN A 32 -18.17 1.66 -11.79
CA GLN A 32 -17.30 0.51 -11.53
C GLN A 32 -15.90 1.05 -11.26
N ALA A 33 -15.29 0.64 -10.16
CA ALA A 33 -13.93 1.06 -9.84
C ALA A 33 -13.01 0.82 -11.05
N PRO A 34 -12.09 1.74 -11.37
CA PRO A 34 -11.17 1.58 -12.47
C PRO A 34 -10.44 0.24 -12.41
N ALA A 35 -10.17 -0.37 -13.56
CA ALA A 35 -9.31 -1.53 -13.60
C ALA A 35 -7.86 -1.08 -13.33
N TYR A 36 -7.25 -1.58 -12.27
CA TYR A 36 -5.85 -1.32 -11.94
C TYR A 36 -4.97 -2.49 -12.34
N SER A 37 -3.84 -2.24 -12.99
CA SER A 37 -2.72 -3.18 -13.06
C SER A 37 -1.82 -2.98 -11.84
N ILE A 38 -1.18 -4.05 -11.39
CA ILE A 38 -0.25 -4.04 -10.26
C ILE A 38 1.03 -4.75 -10.69
N GLN A 39 2.15 -4.05 -10.60
CA GLN A 39 3.48 -4.59 -10.88
C GLN A 39 4.37 -4.39 -9.65
N ALA A 40 5.09 -5.44 -9.23
CA ALA A 40 6.21 -5.29 -8.30
C ALA A 40 7.50 -5.13 -9.11
N ILE A 41 8.35 -4.21 -8.69
CA ILE A 41 9.63 -3.89 -9.34
C ILE A 41 10.72 -4.10 -8.31
N ARG A 42 11.56 -5.12 -8.49
CA ARG A 42 12.68 -5.42 -7.59
C ARG A 42 13.80 -4.40 -7.80
N ILE A 43 14.18 -3.72 -6.72
CA ILE A 43 15.23 -2.71 -6.73
C ILE A 43 16.56 -3.20 -6.15
N ALA A 44 16.53 -4.20 -5.26
CA ALA A 44 17.74 -4.83 -4.73
C ALA A 44 17.45 -6.20 -4.13
N ASP A 45 18.50 -6.96 -3.85
CA ASP A 45 18.49 -8.18 -3.05
C ASP A 45 19.19 -7.97 -1.71
N SER A 46 18.73 -8.67 -0.66
CA SER A 46 19.37 -8.72 0.66
C SER A 46 19.61 -10.17 1.06
N PRO A 47 20.78 -10.72 0.73
CA PRO A 47 21.08 -12.11 1.07
C PRO A 47 21.52 -12.30 2.52
N GLY A 48 21.00 -13.35 3.15
CA GLY A 48 21.44 -13.83 4.45
C GLY A 48 20.89 -13.03 5.62
N ASP A 49 19.74 -12.39 5.49
CA ASP A 49 19.04 -11.73 6.58
C ASP A 49 18.60 -12.73 7.65
N LYS A 50 18.48 -12.27 8.89
CA LYS A 50 18.03 -13.12 10.00
C LYS A 50 16.51 -13.27 9.95
N LEU A 51 16.07 -14.51 9.95
CA LEU A 51 14.64 -14.81 9.86
C LEU A 51 13.87 -14.35 11.11
N ASP A 52 14.46 -14.45 12.29
CA ASP A 52 13.81 -14.05 13.55
C ASP A 52 13.60 -12.52 13.67
N GLU A 53 14.29 -11.72 12.86
CA GLU A 53 14.05 -10.28 12.72
C GLU A 53 12.81 -9.96 11.84
N MET A 54 12.29 -10.95 11.10
CA MET A 54 11.16 -10.80 10.17
C MET A 54 9.93 -11.63 10.55
N VAL A 55 10.17 -12.76 11.24
CA VAL A 55 9.13 -13.70 11.67
C VAL A 55 9.32 -13.96 13.15
N VAL A 56 8.48 -13.37 13.96
CA VAL A 56 8.54 -13.48 15.42
C VAL A 56 8.39 -14.95 15.85
N GLY A 57 9.38 -15.44 16.62
CA GLY A 57 9.42 -16.84 17.07
C GLY A 57 10.17 -17.79 16.14
N ALA A 58 10.69 -17.32 15.00
CA ALA A 58 11.56 -18.14 14.15
C ALA A 58 12.90 -18.47 14.84
N PRO A 59 13.60 -19.56 14.43
CA PRO A 59 14.93 -19.87 14.95
C PRO A 59 15.94 -18.76 14.70
N LYS A 60 16.73 -18.40 15.73
CA LYS A 60 17.68 -17.25 15.68
C LYS A 60 18.86 -17.42 14.73
N ASP A 61 19.19 -18.65 14.38
CA ASP A 61 20.30 -19.02 13.48
C ASP A 61 19.85 -19.23 12.02
N GLU A 62 18.54 -19.23 11.78
CA GLU A 62 17.97 -19.36 10.43
C GLU A 62 18.14 -18.06 9.66
N LYS A 63 18.61 -18.19 8.42
CA LYS A 63 18.79 -17.08 7.49
C LYS A 63 17.93 -17.25 6.27
N ILE A 64 17.55 -16.12 5.67
CA ILE A 64 16.75 -16.06 4.47
C ILE A 64 17.27 -14.98 3.54
N ASP A 65 17.15 -15.21 2.24
CA ASP A 65 17.38 -14.16 1.24
C ASP A 65 16.09 -13.39 1.00
N THR A 66 16.16 -12.09 1.16
CA THR A 66 15.06 -11.16 0.95
C THR A 66 15.36 -10.22 -0.22
N MET A 67 14.45 -9.31 -0.50
CA MET A 67 14.60 -8.32 -1.55
C MET A 67 13.93 -7.00 -1.15
N TYR A 68 14.31 -5.94 -1.85
CA TYR A 68 13.64 -4.64 -1.81
C TYR A 68 12.86 -4.41 -3.10
N ALA A 69 11.64 -3.94 -3.00
CA ALA A 69 10.78 -3.65 -4.14
C ALA A 69 9.93 -2.40 -3.94
N VAL A 70 9.44 -1.87 -5.04
CA VAL A 70 8.36 -0.88 -5.09
C VAL A 70 7.22 -1.45 -5.91
N TRP A 71 5.98 -1.06 -5.62
CA TRP A 71 4.81 -1.56 -6.34
C TRP A 71 4.17 -0.45 -7.16
N LEU A 72 4.13 -0.62 -8.47
CA LEU A 72 3.49 0.30 -9.39
C LEU A 72 2.05 -0.14 -9.66
N ILE A 73 1.10 0.73 -9.31
CA ILE A 73 -0.33 0.55 -9.55
C ILE A 73 -0.75 1.55 -10.62
N ARG A 74 -1.31 1.05 -11.74
CA ARG A 74 -1.74 1.92 -12.85
C ARG A 74 -3.20 1.73 -13.18
N GLY A 75 -3.94 2.82 -13.27
CA GLY A 75 -5.35 2.86 -13.61
C GLY A 75 -6.02 4.14 -13.14
N GLY A 76 -7.25 4.41 -13.58
CA GLY A 76 -8.00 5.58 -13.14
C GLY A 76 -7.35 6.95 -13.47
N GLY A 77 -6.39 6.99 -14.40
CA GLY A 77 -5.63 8.21 -14.71
C GLY A 77 -4.42 8.45 -13.81
N HIS A 78 -4.04 7.47 -12.96
CA HIS A 78 -2.92 7.55 -12.03
C HIS A 78 -1.83 6.51 -12.31
N ASN A 79 -0.59 6.89 -12.04
CA ASN A 79 0.56 6.02 -11.86
C ASN A 79 0.98 6.16 -10.39
N ILE A 80 0.60 5.21 -9.56
CA ILE A 80 0.79 5.25 -8.12
C ILE A 80 1.93 4.29 -7.75
N LEU A 81 2.92 4.76 -7.00
CA LEU A 81 3.84 3.88 -6.31
C LEU A 81 3.33 3.60 -4.89
N PHE A 82 3.27 2.35 -4.51
CA PHE A 82 3.23 1.96 -3.11
C PHE A 82 4.66 1.67 -2.68
N ASP A 83 5.14 2.51 -1.77
CA ASP A 83 6.54 2.70 -1.38
C ASP A 83 7.45 3.22 -2.51
N SER A 84 8.50 3.93 -2.14
CA SER A 84 9.40 4.61 -3.07
C SER A 84 10.82 4.05 -3.10
N GLY A 85 11.09 3.02 -2.28
CA GLY A 85 12.44 2.47 -2.15
C GLY A 85 13.41 3.43 -1.48
N PHE A 86 14.69 3.37 -1.86
CA PHE A 86 15.76 4.12 -1.22
C PHE A 86 16.90 4.45 -2.18
N HIS A 87 17.75 5.45 -1.80
CA HIS A 87 18.97 5.74 -2.55
C HIS A 87 20.13 6.32 -1.70
N ARG A 88 19.92 6.51 -0.40
CA ARG A 88 20.94 7.15 0.46
C ARG A 88 22.06 6.20 0.82
N GLN A 89 23.32 6.65 0.61
CA GLN A 89 24.52 5.82 0.69
C GLN A 89 24.82 5.25 2.09
N ARG A 90 24.29 5.88 3.15
CA ARG A 90 24.51 5.38 4.52
C ARG A 90 23.99 3.98 4.72
N TRP A 91 22.87 3.62 4.10
CA TRP A 91 22.21 2.33 4.26
C TRP A 91 22.97 1.19 3.56
N PHE A 92 23.66 1.46 2.47
CA PHE A 92 24.52 0.49 1.78
C PHE A 92 25.73 0.04 2.61
N LYS A 93 26.05 0.76 3.70
CA LYS A 93 27.12 0.40 4.63
C LYS A 93 26.61 -0.41 5.81
N LEU A 94 25.33 -0.32 6.11
CA LEU A 94 24.68 -0.95 7.27
C LEU A 94 24.03 -2.27 6.92
N TRP A 95 23.54 -2.40 5.70
CA TRP A 95 22.80 -3.58 5.21
C TRP A 95 23.53 -4.24 4.04
N THR A 96 23.33 -5.57 3.90
CA THR A 96 23.85 -6.32 2.74
C THR A 96 22.95 -6.09 1.54
N ILE A 97 23.24 -5.04 0.76
CA ILE A 97 22.47 -4.68 -0.44
C ILE A 97 23.23 -5.15 -1.67
N LYS A 98 22.59 -5.98 -2.50
CA LYS A 98 23.13 -6.53 -3.74
C LYS A 98 22.22 -6.20 -4.92
N ASP A 99 22.80 -6.23 -6.12
CA ASP A 99 22.05 -6.04 -7.37
C ASP A 99 21.11 -4.82 -7.35
N TYR A 100 21.63 -3.71 -6.82
CA TYR A 100 20.85 -2.48 -6.61
C TYR A 100 20.59 -1.74 -7.92
N LEU A 101 19.34 -1.31 -8.09
CA LEU A 101 18.92 -0.36 -9.11
C LEU A 101 18.12 0.75 -8.44
N ARG A 102 18.50 2.01 -8.70
CA ARG A 102 17.81 3.16 -8.10
C ARG A 102 16.33 3.19 -8.50
N PRO A 103 15.39 3.52 -7.59
CA PRO A 103 13.95 3.38 -7.84
C PRO A 103 13.44 4.13 -9.08
N ASP A 104 13.93 5.32 -9.36
CA ASP A 104 13.57 6.09 -10.55
C ASP A 104 14.06 5.45 -11.87
N GLU A 105 15.18 4.74 -11.85
CA GLU A 105 15.62 3.94 -12.99
C GLU A 105 14.81 2.63 -13.08
N ALA A 106 14.44 2.05 -11.92
CA ALA A 106 13.69 0.81 -11.87
C ALA A 106 12.27 0.95 -12.46
N VAL A 107 11.56 2.04 -12.21
CA VAL A 107 10.22 2.26 -12.76
C VAL A 107 10.21 2.35 -14.28
N LYS A 108 11.31 2.75 -14.91
CA LYS A 108 11.44 2.77 -16.38
C LYS A 108 11.34 1.37 -16.98
N LEU A 109 11.77 0.32 -16.25
CA LEU A 109 11.63 -1.07 -16.67
C LEU A 109 10.16 -1.51 -16.74
N ALA A 110 9.28 -0.86 -15.97
CA ALA A 110 7.83 -1.06 -16.03
C ALA A 110 7.15 -0.12 -17.06
N GLY A 111 7.91 0.63 -17.86
CA GLY A 111 7.42 1.49 -18.92
C GLY A 111 6.84 2.83 -18.45
N VAL A 112 7.29 3.35 -17.30
CA VAL A 112 6.86 4.64 -16.75
C VAL A 112 8.08 5.50 -16.44
N GLN A 113 8.06 6.79 -16.84
CA GLN A 113 9.11 7.72 -16.46
C GLN A 113 8.89 8.24 -15.04
N PRO A 114 9.94 8.62 -14.27
CA PRO A 114 9.78 9.18 -12.92
C PRO A 114 8.84 10.38 -12.84
N GLU A 115 8.82 11.21 -13.88
CA GLU A 115 7.95 12.39 -13.98
C GLU A 115 6.48 12.05 -14.26
N GLU A 116 6.18 10.79 -14.62
CA GLU A 116 4.83 10.29 -14.85
C GLU A 116 4.22 9.65 -13.60
N ILE A 117 5.02 9.44 -12.53
CA ILE A 117 4.49 9.02 -11.23
C ILE A 117 3.69 10.18 -10.65
N THR A 118 2.39 9.95 -10.47
CA THR A 118 1.44 10.95 -9.99
C THR A 118 1.35 10.97 -8.47
N ASP A 119 1.51 9.80 -7.86
CA ASP A 119 1.30 9.61 -6.43
C ASP A 119 2.26 8.56 -5.87
N ILE A 120 2.68 8.76 -4.62
CA ILE A 120 3.40 7.78 -3.82
C ILE A 120 2.59 7.55 -2.55
N VAL A 121 2.19 6.33 -2.27
CA VAL A 121 1.61 5.96 -0.99
C VAL A 121 2.70 5.30 -0.16
N VAL A 122 3.17 5.99 0.85
CA VAL A 122 4.18 5.48 1.78
C VAL A 122 3.51 4.58 2.81
N SER A 123 3.91 3.32 2.86
CA SER A 123 3.38 2.37 3.85
C SER A 123 3.80 2.73 5.26
N HIS A 124 5.06 3.16 5.42
CA HIS A 124 5.66 3.58 6.68
C HIS A 124 6.99 4.31 6.44
N ALA A 125 7.55 4.92 7.48
CA ALA A 125 8.65 5.87 7.37
C ALA A 125 10.05 5.23 7.34
N HIS A 126 10.22 3.89 7.28
CA HIS A 126 11.55 3.30 7.15
C HIS A 126 12.24 3.72 5.86
N TRP A 127 13.58 3.75 5.93
CA TRP A 127 14.47 4.23 4.89
C TRP A 127 14.28 3.55 3.52
N ASP A 128 13.94 2.28 3.52
CA ASP A 128 13.78 1.46 2.30
C ASP A 128 12.36 1.55 1.67
N HIS A 129 11.44 2.24 2.33
CA HIS A 129 10.08 2.50 1.85
C HIS A 129 9.86 3.98 1.52
N MET A 130 10.39 4.90 2.34
CA MET A 130 10.22 6.34 2.15
C MET A 130 11.43 7.01 1.50
N GLY A 131 12.59 6.35 1.46
CA GLY A 131 13.88 6.97 1.08
C GLY A 131 14.05 7.35 -0.38
N GLY A 132 13.03 7.15 -1.23
CA GLY A 132 13.03 7.55 -2.63
C GLY A 132 11.97 8.60 -3.00
N ILE A 133 11.30 9.23 -2.03
CA ILE A 133 10.22 10.20 -2.32
C ILE A 133 10.67 11.42 -3.12
N ASP A 134 11.95 11.81 -3.02
CA ASP A 134 12.57 12.91 -3.77
C ASP A 134 12.92 12.56 -5.22
N LEU A 135 12.92 11.28 -5.59
CA LEU A 135 13.22 10.82 -6.94
C LEU A 135 12.06 11.02 -7.94
N PHE A 136 10.86 11.37 -7.46
CA PHE A 136 9.66 11.49 -8.26
C PHE A 136 9.08 12.91 -8.19
N PRO A 137 9.57 13.82 -9.07
CA PRO A 137 9.42 15.27 -8.90
C PRO A 137 7.98 15.79 -8.94
N LYS A 138 7.05 15.04 -9.54
CA LYS A 138 5.65 15.44 -9.66
C LYS A 138 4.70 14.70 -8.71
N ALA A 139 5.18 13.69 -8.00
CA ALA A 139 4.35 12.86 -7.16
C ALA A 139 3.80 13.60 -5.94
N THR A 140 2.53 13.33 -5.61
CA THR A 140 1.93 13.65 -4.31
C THR A 140 2.19 12.48 -3.36
N VAL A 141 2.71 12.75 -2.17
CA VAL A 141 3.03 11.72 -1.16
C VAL A 141 1.85 11.56 -0.19
N TRP A 142 1.38 10.32 -0.03
CA TRP A 142 0.30 9.94 0.89
C TRP A 142 0.87 9.12 2.03
N ILE A 143 0.71 9.58 3.26
CA ILE A 143 1.23 8.93 4.48
C ILE A 143 0.21 9.04 5.61
N GLN A 144 0.17 8.06 6.50
CA GLN A 144 -0.68 8.16 7.69
C GLN A 144 -0.32 9.39 8.51
N LYS A 145 -1.34 10.13 8.95
CA LYS A 145 -1.19 11.37 9.71
C LYS A 145 -0.39 11.17 10.99
N GLU A 146 -0.63 10.07 11.68
CA GLU A 146 0.06 9.77 12.93
C GLU A 146 1.50 9.30 12.70
N GLU A 147 1.80 8.63 11.58
CA GLU A 147 3.16 8.30 11.13
C GLU A 147 3.95 9.59 10.86
N PHE A 148 3.37 10.48 10.04
CA PHE A 148 3.97 11.79 9.77
C PHE A 148 4.27 12.56 11.06
N ARG A 149 3.28 12.69 11.97
CA ARG A 149 3.42 13.46 13.20
C ARG A 149 4.51 12.90 14.10
N TYR A 150 4.52 11.58 14.28
CA TYR A 150 5.49 10.93 15.16
C TYR A 150 6.92 11.12 14.65
N TYR A 151 7.17 10.79 13.37
CA TYR A 151 8.54 10.84 12.81
C TYR A 151 9.03 12.25 12.45
N THR A 152 8.16 13.25 12.39
CA THR A 152 8.59 14.65 12.30
C THR A 152 8.72 15.35 13.66
N GLY A 153 8.46 14.67 14.77
CA GLY A 153 8.45 15.25 16.11
C GLY A 153 8.93 14.30 17.19
N ASP A 154 8.02 13.57 17.81
CA ASP A 154 8.25 12.82 19.06
C ASP A 154 9.31 11.71 18.93
N ALA A 155 9.46 11.12 17.76
CA ALA A 155 10.47 10.08 17.49
C ALA A 155 11.91 10.54 17.81
N TRP A 156 12.18 11.83 17.70
CA TRP A 156 13.51 12.44 17.90
C TRP A 156 13.73 12.99 19.32
N GLN A 157 12.74 12.82 20.20
CA GLN A 157 12.87 13.19 21.62
C GLN A 157 13.61 12.08 22.40
N PRO A 158 14.10 12.32 23.65
CA PRO A 158 14.90 11.36 24.41
C PRO A 158 14.24 9.99 24.62
N SER A 159 12.89 9.91 24.64
CA SER A 159 12.11 8.67 24.76
C SER A 159 11.58 8.15 23.42
N GLY A 160 11.89 8.83 22.31
CA GLY A 160 11.40 8.47 20.98
C GLY A 160 12.11 7.27 20.39
N GLN A 161 11.47 6.63 19.42
CA GLN A 161 12.01 5.52 18.67
C GLN A 161 12.07 5.88 17.18
N HIS A 162 13.26 5.82 16.59
CA HIS A 162 13.51 6.16 15.18
C HIS A 162 14.48 5.19 14.51
N GLY A 163 14.54 3.95 14.99
CA GLY A 163 15.33 2.89 14.34
C GLY A 163 14.84 2.68 12.90
N GLY A 164 15.77 2.59 11.96
CA GLY A 164 15.44 2.45 10.54
C GLY A 164 14.89 3.71 9.85
N ILE A 165 14.83 4.85 10.56
CA ILE A 165 14.37 6.13 9.96
C ILE A 165 15.58 6.98 9.53
N ASP A 166 15.56 7.44 8.30
CA ASP A 166 16.57 8.35 7.80
C ASP A 166 16.18 9.82 8.08
N PRO A 167 17.00 10.58 8.81
CA PRO A 167 16.67 11.98 9.11
C PRO A 167 16.62 12.88 7.86
N ASP A 168 17.36 12.55 6.79
CA ASP A 168 17.29 13.32 5.55
C ASP A 168 15.98 13.04 4.80
N ASP A 169 15.42 11.81 4.90
CA ASP A 169 14.11 11.48 4.33
C ASP A 169 12.99 12.19 5.09
N VAL A 170 13.10 12.29 6.42
CA VAL A 170 12.15 13.07 7.23
C VAL A 170 12.19 14.56 6.86
N GLN A 171 13.39 15.13 6.65
CA GLN A 171 13.53 16.54 6.21
C GLN A 171 12.89 16.73 4.82
N GLU A 172 13.11 15.80 3.88
CA GLU A 172 12.49 15.85 2.56
C GLU A 172 10.96 15.75 2.65
N LEU A 173 10.45 14.86 3.49
CA LEU A 173 8.99 14.73 3.71
C LEU A 173 8.38 16.04 4.25
N VAL A 174 9.05 16.71 5.20
CA VAL A 174 8.61 18.01 5.72
C VAL A 174 8.67 19.09 4.64
N LYS A 175 9.72 19.12 3.82
CA LYS A 175 9.85 20.02 2.68
C LYS A 175 8.71 19.82 1.70
N LEU A 176 8.44 18.58 1.26
CA LEU A 176 7.32 18.25 0.37
C LEU A 176 5.96 18.65 0.97
N ASN A 177 5.80 18.53 2.30
CA ASN A 177 4.59 18.97 2.98
C ASN A 177 4.42 20.50 2.89
N THR A 178 5.49 21.28 3.07
CA THR A 178 5.43 22.74 2.95
C THR A 178 5.22 23.22 1.50
N GLU A 179 5.58 22.40 0.53
CA GLU A 179 5.28 22.61 -0.89
C GLU A 179 3.86 22.21 -1.29
N GLY A 180 3.05 21.66 -0.35
CA GLY A 180 1.69 21.22 -0.60
C GLY A 180 1.59 19.85 -1.32
N ARG A 181 2.67 19.10 -1.36
CA ARG A 181 2.80 17.80 -2.03
C ARG A 181 2.60 16.59 -1.10
N VAL A 182 2.16 16.80 0.15
CA VAL A 182 1.82 15.71 1.08
C VAL A 182 0.32 15.70 1.36
N ARG A 183 -0.26 14.51 1.41
CA ARG A 183 -1.65 14.25 1.83
C ARG A 183 -1.63 13.33 3.04
N LEU A 184 -2.13 13.82 4.16
CA LEU A 184 -2.20 13.08 5.40
C LEU A 184 -3.45 12.18 5.41
N VAL A 185 -3.23 10.87 5.38
CA VAL A 185 -4.27 9.85 5.52
C VAL A 185 -4.67 9.80 6.99
N ASN A 186 -5.93 10.01 7.32
CA ASN A 186 -6.38 10.12 8.70
C ASN A 186 -7.26 8.92 9.09
N GLY A 187 -6.60 7.88 9.57
CA GLY A 187 -7.29 6.72 10.13
C GLY A 187 -7.37 5.50 9.22
N ASP A 188 -8.31 4.63 9.54
CA ASP A 188 -8.45 3.28 8.98
C ASP A 188 -9.50 3.22 7.87
N ASN A 189 -9.30 2.36 6.88
CA ASN A 189 -10.24 2.10 5.78
C ASN A 189 -10.59 3.36 4.96
N ILE A 190 -9.60 4.17 4.66
CA ILE A 190 -9.75 5.43 3.90
C ILE A 190 -9.59 5.17 2.40
N GLU A 191 -10.55 5.58 1.61
CA GLU A 191 -10.44 5.55 0.16
C GLU A 191 -9.52 6.68 -0.31
N LEU A 192 -8.37 6.31 -0.91
CA LEU A 192 -7.39 7.25 -1.47
C LEU A 192 -7.73 7.59 -2.93
N PHE A 193 -8.11 6.56 -3.67
CA PHE A 193 -8.54 6.64 -5.07
C PHE A 193 -9.72 5.69 -5.26
N PRO A 194 -10.60 5.90 -6.25
CA PRO A 194 -11.70 4.98 -6.49
C PRO A 194 -11.23 3.53 -6.60
N GLY A 195 -11.58 2.69 -5.61
CA GLY A 195 -11.16 1.29 -5.55
C GLY A 195 -9.77 1.02 -4.97
N ILE A 196 -9.08 2.03 -4.42
CA ILE A 196 -7.85 1.85 -3.63
C ILE A 196 -8.07 2.42 -2.23
N ARG A 197 -7.92 1.58 -1.22
CA ARG A 197 -8.17 1.93 0.17
C ARG A 197 -6.95 1.67 1.04
N ALA A 198 -6.62 2.63 1.91
CA ALA A 198 -5.59 2.50 2.92
C ALA A 198 -6.20 2.02 4.25
N PHE A 199 -5.53 1.09 4.89
CA PHE A 199 -5.88 0.55 6.20
C PHE A 199 -4.72 0.73 7.17
N ILE A 200 -5.04 0.94 8.46
CA ILE A 200 -4.03 0.92 9.52
C ILE A 200 -3.45 -0.49 9.60
N GLY A 201 -2.13 -0.57 9.57
CA GLY A 201 -1.37 -1.81 9.67
C GLY A 201 -1.22 -2.32 11.10
N GLY A 202 -0.39 -3.33 11.27
CA GLY A 202 -0.16 -4.01 12.53
C GLY A 202 0.95 -3.37 13.38
N ARG A 203 1.16 -2.05 13.27
CA ARG A 203 2.20 -1.33 14.02
C ARG A 203 3.62 -1.89 13.81
N HIS A 204 3.97 -2.12 12.56
CA HIS A 204 5.37 -2.34 12.20
C HIS A 204 6.23 -1.11 12.55
N THR A 205 5.71 0.08 12.22
CA THR A 205 6.16 1.37 12.74
C THR A 205 5.04 2.02 13.56
N PHE A 206 5.18 3.27 13.96
CA PHE A 206 4.22 3.95 14.84
C PHE A 206 2.78 3.90 14.30
N ALA A 207 2.60 4.14 13.00
CA ALA A 207 1.31 4.09 12.32
C ALA A 207 1.42 3.60 10.86
N SER A 208 2.04 2.43 10.66
CA SER A 208 2.14 1.80 9.35
C SER A 208 0.78 1.53 8.72
N GLN A 209 0.73 1.52 7.38
CA GLN A 209 -0.48 1.25 6.60
C GLN A 209 -0.23 0.19 5.52
N TYR A 210 -1.32 -0.41 5.04
CA TYR A 210 -1.35 -1.29 3.87
C TYR A 210 -2.47 -0.90 2.91
N LEU A 211 -2.42 -1.36 1.67
CA LEU A 211 -3.42 -1.04 0.65
C LEU A 211 -4.25 -2.26 0.27
N LEU A 212 -5.55 -2.05 0.12
CA LEU A 212 -6.43 -2.89 -0.68
C LEU A 212 -6.61 -2.26 -2.05
N VAL A 213 -6.34 -3.02 -3.11
CA VAL A 213 -6.61 -2.64 -4.49
C VAL A 213 -7.76 -3.50 -5.00
N GLU A 214 -8.93 -2.88 -5.17
CA GLU A 214 -10.15 -3.54 -5.63
C GLU A 214 -10.00 -4.02 -7.08
N GLY A 215 -10.70 -5.09 -7.41
CA GLY A 215 -10.70 -5.71 -8.74
C GLY A 215 -11.18 -7.16 -8.68
N ASN A 216 -11.07 -7.87 -9.78
CA ASN A 216 -11.36 -9.29 -9.83
C ASN A 216 -10.17 -10.05 -10.43
N PRO A 217 -9.33 -10.66 -9.59
CA PRO A 217 -9.37 -10.66 -8.12
C PRO A 217 -8.88 -9.35 -7.48
N ARG A 218 -9.22 -9.08 -6.21
CA ARG A 218 -8.66 -8.02 -5.39
C ARG A 218 -7.32 -8.46 -4.78
N PHE A 219 -6.44 -7.49 -4.52
CA PHE A 219 -5.15 -7.72 -3.88
C PHE A 219 -4.93 -6.79 -2.69
N VAL A 220 -4.21 -7.28 -1.70
CA VAL A 220 -3.68 -6.48 -0.59
C VAL A 220 -2.17 -6.36 -0.75
N LEU A 221 -1.66 -5.13 -0.77
CA LEU A 221 -0.22 -4.84 -0.71
C LEU A 221 0.10 -4.53 0.76
N ALA A 222 0.78 -5.46 1.43
CA ALA A 222 0.95 -5.46 2.87
C ALA A 222 2.15 -4.64 3.35
N SER A 223 3.17 -4.47 2.50
CA SER A 223 4.48 -3.98 2.91
C SER A 223 4.97 -4.73 4.16
N ASP A 224 5.64 -4.09 5.09
CA ASP A 224 6.27 -4.75 6.24
C ASP A 224 5.31 -5.14 7.37
N ASN A 225 4.02 -4.86 7.22
CA ASN A 225 3.01 -5.49 8.07
C ASN A 225 2.99 -7.02 7.87
N VAL A 226 3.53 -7.48 6.71
CA VAL A 226 3.86 -8.87 6.37
C VAL A 226 5.20 -8.84 5.63
N TYR A 227 6.27 -9.25 6.27
CA TYR A 227 7.58 -9.35 5.60
C TYR A 227 7.60 -10.45 4.55
N LEU A 228 7.13 -11.65 4.94
CA LEU A 228 7.23 -12.89 4.18
C LEU A 228 5.88 -13.60 4.15
N TYR A 229 5.61 -14.38 3.13
CA TYR A 229 4.45 -15.30 3.11
C TYR A 229 4.44 -16.23 4.33
N ARG A 230 5.60 -16.50 4.93
CA ARG A 230 5.75 -17.30 6.12
C ARG A 230 5.02 -16.70 7.32
N ASN A 231 4.98 -15.35 7.46
CA ASN A 231 4.19 -14.70 8.51
C ASN A 231 2.71 -15.10 8.42
N LEU A 232 2.15 -15.16 7.21
CA LEU A 232 0.74 -15.50 6.98
C LEU A 232 0.46 -16.99 7.19
N THR A 233 1.36 -17.86 6.73
CA THR A 233 1.15 -19.32 6.80
C THR A 233 1.39 -19.89 8.18
N GLU A 234 2.31 -19.32 8.95
CA GLU A 234 2.63 -19.71 10.33
C GLU A 234 1.84 -18.92 11.38
N HIS A 235 1.05 -17.91 10.94
CA HIS A 235 0.34 -16.97 11.81
C HIS A 235 1.29 -16.26 12.81
N ALA A 236 2.49 -15.96 12.35
CA ALA A 236 3.53 -15.30 13.12
C ALA A 236 3.55 -13.79 12.84
N ALA A 237 3.74 -12.99 13.88
CA ALA A 237 3.89 -11.56 13.70
C ALA A 237 5.14 -11.23 12.87
N SER A 238 5.07 -10.17 12.06
CA SER A 238 6.24 -9.47 11.56
C SER A 238 6.90 -8.70 12.71
N ALA A 239 8.11 -8.16 12.50
CA ALA A 239 8.66 -7.17 13.42
C ALA A 239 7.68 -6.01 13.62
N THR A 240 7.53 -5.56 14.85
CA THR A 240 6.58 -4.52 15.24
C THR A 240 7.28 -3.40 16.01
N PHE A 241 6.61 -2.25 16.13
CA PHE A 241 7.13 -1.09 16.82
C PHE A 241 7.52 -1.40 18.28
N THR A 242 6.74 -2.23 18.94
CA THR A 242 7.07 -2.84 20.24
C THR A 242 6.59 -4.29 20.28
N ASP A 243 7.16 -5.12 21.16
CA ASP A 243 6.70 -6.51 21.33
C ASP A 243 5.21 -6.61 21.74
N ALA A 244 4.69 -5.61 22.41
CA ALA A 244 3.27 -5.54 22.76
C ALA A 244 2.35 -5.45 21.54
N ASP A 245 2.86 -5.05 20.40
CA ASP A 245 2.10 -4.88 19.16
C ASP A 245 1.96 -6.17 18.31
N HIS A 246 2.63 -7.28 18.69
CA HIS A 246 2.56 -8.55 17.94
C HIS A 246 1.12 -9.04 17.73
N ALA A 247 0.27 -8.94 18.75
CA ALA A 247 -1.13 -9.35 18.63
C ALA A 247 -1.91 -8.47 17.64
N ALA A 248 -1.64 -7.18 17.60
CA ALA A 248 -2.23 -6.24 16.65
C ALA A 248 -1.77 -6.54 15.21
N ASN A 249 -0.50 -6.91 15.02
CA ASN A 249 0.04 -7.31 13.73
C ASN A 249 -0.64 -8.58 13.21
N ILE A 250 -0.78 -9.63 14.04
CA ILE A 250 -1.47 -10.87 13.68
C ILE A 250 -2.94 -10.58 13.31
N ALA A 251 -3.62 -9.70 14.05
CA ALA A 251 -4.99 -9.29 13.75
C ALA A 251 -5.09 -8.57 12.39
N ALA A 252 -4.14 -7.68 12.08
CA ALA A 252 -4.06 -7.01 10.78
C ALA A 252 -3.81 -8.01 9.64
N GLN A 253 -2.93 -9.00 9.82
CA GLN A 253 -2.68 -10.07 8.83
C GLN A 253 -3.95 -10.87 8.53
N LYS A 254 -4.72 -11.27 9.55
CA LYS A 254 -6.01 -11.95 9.36
C LYS A 254 -6.98 -11.10 8.54
N ARG A 255 -7.08 -9.82 8.88
CA ARG A 255 -7.91 -8.86 8.12
C ARG A 255 -7.46 -8.72 6.66
N MET A 256 -6.15 -8.70 6.39
CA MET A 256 -5.59 -8.66 5.03
C MET A 256 -6.04 -9.88 4.21
N ILE A 257 -5.97 -11.09 4.82
CA ILE A 257 -6.43 -12.32 4.18
C ILE A 257 -7.94 -12.27 3.89
N GLU A 258 -8.75 -11.79 4.83
CA GLU A 258 -10.20 -11.63 4.66
C GLU A 258 -10.52 -10.64 3.52
N LEU A 259 -9.86 -9.49 3.50
CA LEU A 259 -10.01 -8.48 2.45
C LEU A 259 -9.59 -8.99 1.07
N ALA A 260 -8.47 -9.69 0.99
CA ALA A 260 -7.97 -10.28 -0.25
C ALA A 260 -8.77 -11.53 -0.69
N GLY A 261 -9.39 -12.23 0.28
CA GLY A 261 -10.10 -13.48 0.09
C GLY A 261 -9.18 -14.71 -0.10
N SER A 262 -7.86 -14.54 0.00
CA SER A 262 -6.87 -15.61 -0.06
C SER A 262 -5.50 -15.10 0.40
N ILE A 263 -4.71 -15.94 1.06
CA ILE A 263 -3.28 -15.67 1.39
C ILE A 263 -2.50 -15.33 0.11
N ASP A 264 -2.80 -15.99 -0.99
CA ASP A 264 -2.12 -15.81 -2.27
C ASP A 264 -2.28 -14.40 -2.87
N ARG A 265 -3.20 -13.62 -2.37
CA ARG A 265 -3.49 -12.25 -2.83
C ARG A 265 -3.07 -11.18 -1.82
N VAL A 266 -2.39 -11.59 -0.76
CA VAL A 266 -1.66 -10.68 0.13
C VAL A 266 -0.21 -10.67 -0.33
N VAL A 267 0.31 -9.52 -0.72
CA VAL A 267 1.66 -9.33 -1.25
C VAL A 267 2.56 -8.81 -0.14
N PRO A 268 3.54 -9.60 0.32
CA PRO A 268 4.47 -9.21 1.38
C PRO A 268 5.46 -8.13 0.95
N GLY A 269 6.12 -7.47 1.93
CA GLY A 269 7.12 -6.44 1.69
C GLY A 269 8.41 -6.96 1.08
N HIS A 270 8.99 -8.02 1.67
CA HIS A 270 10.37 -8.43 1.34
C HIS A 270 10.51 -9.87 0.80
N ASP A 271 9.41 -10.55 0.50
CA ASP A 271 9.46 -11.93 0.03
C ASP A 271 9.75 -12.04 -1.47
N ALA A 272 10.91 -12.58 -1.81
CA ALA A 272 11.30 -12.83 -3.20
C ALA A 272 10.41 -13.86 -3.92
N LEU A 273 9.59 -14.65 -3.18
CA LEU A 273 8.66 -15.61 -3.78
C LEU A 273 7.59 -14.93 -4.65
N GLN A 274 7.26 -13.65 -4.42
CA GLN A 274 6.35 -12.93 -5.32
C GLN A 274 6.85 -12.92 -6.77
N PHE A 275 8.18 -12.88 -7.01
CA PHE A 275 8.79 -12.92 -8.34
C PHE A 275 8.83 -14.33 -8.96
N LYS A 276 8.54 -15.37 -8.18
CA LYS A 276 8.37 -16.75 -8.65
C LYS A 276 6.90 -17.12 -8.82
N LYS A 277 6.03 -16.51 -8.03
CA LYS A 277 4.59 -16.80 -7.97
C LYS A 277 3.83 -16.19 -9.14
N PHE A 278 4.26 -15.02 -9.61
CA PHE A 278 3.63 -14.28 -10.69
C PHE A 278 4.52 -14.22 -11.93
N LYS A 279 3.91 -13.87 -13.08
CA LYS A 279 4.67 -13.74 -14.34
C LYS A 279 5.70 -12.62 -14.20
N THR A 280 6.98 -12.95 -14.33
CA THR A 280 8.11 -12.05 -14.13
C THR A 280 8.95 -11.95 -15.40
N GLU A 281 9.35 -10.74 -15.76
CA GLU A 281 10.30 -10.41 -16.82
C GLU A 281 11.41 -9.53 -16.22
N GLY A 282 12.62 -10.07 -16.09
CA GLY A 282 13.74 -9.40 -15.43
C GLY A 282 13.41 -9.02 -13.98
N ARG A 283 13.32 -7.71 -13.69
CA ARG A 283 13.03 -7.17 -12.35
C ARG A 283 11.56 -6.83 -12.12
N VAL A 284 10.71 -6.99 -13.14
CA VAL A 284 9.29 -6.61 -13.08
C VAL A 284 8.42 -7.85 -13.05
N THR A 285 7.56 -7.96 -12.03
CA THR A 285 6.57 -9.02 -11.94
C THR A 285 5.16 -8.48 -12.04
N GLN A 286 4.32 -9.13 -12.84
CA GLN A 286 2.92 -8.74 -13.04
C GLN A 286 2.05 -9.45 -12.02
N ILE A 287 1.62 -8.73 -10.98
CA ILE A 287 0.72 -9.25 -9.93
C ILE A 287 -0.72 -9.28 -10.45
N ARG A 288 -1.12 -8.24 -11.18
CA ARG A 288 -2.40 -8.13 -11.86
C ARG A 288 -2.30 -7.27 -13.11
#